data_0cb4cbd852386c6245bfdf14d1b5c436
#
_entry.id   0cb4cbd852386c6245bfdf14d1b5c436
#
_cell.length_a   1.000
_cell.length_b   1.000
_cell.length_c   1.000
_cell.angle_alpha   90.00
_cell.angle_beta   90.00
_cell.angle_gamma   90.00
#
_symmetry.space_group_name_H-M   'P 1'
#
loop_
_entity.id
_entity.type
_entity.pdbx_description
1 polymer ?
#
loop_
_entity_poly.entity_id
_entity_poly.type
_entity_poly.pdbx_seq_one_letter_code
_entity_poly.pdbx_strand_id
1 'polypeptide(L)'
;LGDVYKRQALIIILVATMSAWIMALILHLQPVGFIKISLPLAGWIIFRFLASFCGVFGFSIMFNSPIPLAVAAASIGAIANTLRLELVDLVNAPPAAAAFIGALTAGILASLMKDRVGYPRISVTVPSIVIMVPGLYLYRGFYNLGIMSLATSATWFASALLIILALPLGLIFARILTDKTFRYCT
;
A
#
# COMPACT_ATOMS: atom_id res chain seq x y z
N LEU A 1 -1.85 26.81 6.31
CA LEU A 1 -2.68 25.61 6.50
C LEU A 1 -1.92 24.31 6.15
N GLY A 2 -1.20 24.23 5.03
CA GLY A 2 -0.49 23.00 4.62
C GLY A 2 0.57 22.50 5.63
N ASP A 3 1.28 23.39 6.30
CA ASP A 3 2.33 23.01 7.26
C ASP A 3 1.76 22.49 8.58
N VAL A 4 0.58 22.94 8.99
CA VAL A 4 -0.11 22.44 10.19
C VAL A 4 -0.53 20.97 9.96
N TYR A 5 -1.14 20.66 8.82
CA TYR A 5 -1.55 19.28 8.49
C TYR A 5 -0.35 18.34 8.34
N LYS A 6 0.77 18.82 7.77
CA LYS A 6 2.00 18.02 7.65
C LYS A 6 2.57 17.68 9.03
N ARG A 7 2.64 18.68 9.94
CA ARG A 7 3.10 18.47 11.31
C ARG A 7 2.17 17.53 12.09
N GLN A 8 0.86 17.71 11.94
CA GLN A 8 -0.14 16.82 12.55
C GLN A 8 0.01 15.39 12.06
N ALA A 9 0.15 15.15 10.75
CA ALA A 9 0.36 13.84 10.20
C ALA A 9 1.64 13.18 10.74
N LEU A 10 2.74 13.92 10.85
CA LEU A 10 3.99 13.41 11.43
C LEU A 10 3.82 13.04 12.91
N ILE A 11 3.15 13.87 13.70
CA ILE A 11 2.89 13.58 15.11
C ILE A 11 2.03 12.32 15.26
N ILE A 12 0.97 12.17 14.45
CA ILE A 12 0.09 10.99 14.48
C ILE A 12 0.89 9.72 14.14
N ILE A 13 1.72 9.76 13.10
CA ILE A 13 2.55 8.61 12.71
C ILE A 13 3.53 8.25 13.83
N LEU A 14 4.21 9.23 14.41
CA LEU A 14 5.15 9.01 15.51
C LEU A 14 4.45 8.43 16.74
N VAL A 15 3.34 9.01 17.17
CA VAL A 15 2.59 8.52 18.33
C VAL A 15 2.07 7.11 18.09
N ALA A 16 1.49 6.83 16.92
CA ALA A 16 0.98 5.50 16.58
C ALA A 16 2.08 4.44 16.56
N THR A 17 3.23 4.74 15.95
CA THR A 17 4.35 3.80 15.88
C THR A 17 5.02 3.58 17.23
N MET A 18 5.19 4.63 18.05
CA MET A 18 5.72 4.50 19.40
C MET A 18 4.77 3.73 20.31
N SER A 19 3.47 3.98 20.24
CA SER A 19 2.47 3.23 21.01
C SER A 19 2.46 1.75 20.64
N ALA A 20 2.55 1.43 19.35
CA ALA A 20 2.64 0.03 18.88
C ALA A 20 3.94 -0.64 19.38
N TRP A 21 5.05 0.08 19.37
CA TRP A 21 6.33 -0.43 19.88
C TRP A 21 6.29 -0.66 21.40
N ILE A 22 5.78 0.29 22.20
CA ILE A 22 5.63 0.14 23.64
C ILE A 22 4.74 -1.06 23.96
N MET A 23 3.61 -1.20 23.25
CA MET A 23 2.72 -2.35 23.43
C MET A 23 3.41 -3.68 23.09
N ALA A 24 4.20 -3.71 22.02
CA ALA A 24 4.99 -4.88 21.66
C ALA A 24 6.01 -5.25 22.73
N LEU A 25 6.64 -4.27 23.40
CA LEU A 25 7.53 -4.53 24.54
C LEU A 25 6.79 -5.09 25.76
N ILE A 26 5.65 -4.51 26.11
CA ILE A 26 4.83 -4.96 27.25
C ILE A 26 4.33 -6.39 27.04
N LEU A 27 3.92 -6.74 25.84
CA LEU A 27 3.40 -8.05 25.48
C LEU A 27 4.49 -9.05 25.05
N HIS A 28 5.77 -8.65 25.10
CA HIS A 28 6.92 -9.44 24.62
C HIS A 28 6.78 -9.91 23.16
N LEU A 29 6.07 -9.14 22.33
CA LEU A 29 5.88 -9.44 20.92
C LEU A 29 7.14 -9.07 20.14
N GLN A 30 7.76 -10.08 19.53
CA GLN A 30 8.88 -9.86 18.60
C GLN A 30 8.36 -9.88 17.16
N PRO A 31 8.90 -9.07 16.24
CA PRO A 31 8.58 -9.16 14.83
C PRO A 31 9.14 -10.46 14.26
N VAL A 32 8.40 -11.53 14.43
CA VAL A 32 8.74 -12.87 13.91
C VAL A 32 8.65 -12.84 12.38
N GLY A 33 9.51 -13.60 11.72
CA GLY A 33 9.38 -13.84 10.28
C GLY A 33 8.02 -14.48 9.97
N PHE A 34 7.47 -14.21 8.79
CA PHE A 34 6.20 -14.82 8.39
C PHE A 34 6.31 -16.34 8.42
N ILE A 35 5.40 -17.00 9.11
CA ILE A 35 5.25 -18.45 9.06
C ILE A 35 4.78 -18.77 7.64
N LYS A 36 5.61 -19.45 6.87
CA LYS A 36 5.22 -19.96 5.55
C LYS A 36 4.26 -21.13 5.74
N ILE A 37 2.99 -20.86 5.56
CA ILE A 37 1.98 -21.91 5.48
C ILE A 37 2.22 -22.66 4.17
N SER A 38 2.31 -23.99 4.20
CA SER A 38 2.51 -24.82 3.01
C SER A 38 1.21 -24.92 2.19
N LEU A 39 0.91 -23.88 1.41
CA LEU A 39 -0.19 -23.88 0.46
C LEU A 39 0.35 -24.02 -0.97
N PRO A 40 -0.40 -24.67 -1.88
CA PRO A 40 -0.08 -24.63 -3.29
C PRO A 40 -0.12 -23.21 -3.82
N LEU A 41 0.65 -22.89 -4.86
CA LEU A 41 0.76 -21.53 -5.42
C LEU A 41 -0.63 -20.92 -5.72
N ALA A 42 -1.54 -21.70 -6.32
CA ALA A 42 -2.91 -21.24 -6.58
C ALA A 42 -3.65 -20.85 -5.30
N GLY A 43 -3.49 -21.62 -4.22
CA GLY A 43 -4.07 -21.32 -2.91
C GLY A 43 -3.54 -20.02 -2.34
N TRP A 44 -2.24 -19.75 -2.47
CA TRP A 44 -1.62 -18.50 -2.06
C TRP A 44 -2.17 -17.29 -2.81
N ILE A 45 -2.29 -17.39 -4.13
CA ILE A 45 -2.82 -16.30 -4.98
C ILE A 45 -4.26 -15.99 -4.58
N ILE A 46 -5.11 -17.01 -4.42
CA ILE A 46 -6.51 -16.83 -4.01
C ILE A 46 -6.60 -16.20 -2.62
N PHE A 47 -5.82 -16.69 -1.66
CA PHE A 47 -5.82 -16.17 -0.30
C PHE A 47 -5.38 -14.68 -0.27
N ARG A 48 -4.31 -14.33 -0.98
CA ARG A 48 -3.82 -12.96 -1.11
C ARG A 48 -4.85 -12.05 -1.78
N PHE A 49 -5.50 -12.53 -2.81
CA PHE A 49 -6.56 -11.79 -3.50
C PHE A 49 -7.72 -11.49 -2.57
N LEU A 50 -8.25 -12.49 -1.86
CA LEU A 50 -9.36 -12.33 -0.92
C LEU A 50 -8.97 -11.41 0.24
N ALA A 51 -7.81 -11.63 0.85
CA ALA A 51 -7.32 -10.78 1.94
C ALA A 51 -7.14 -9.32 1.48
N SER A 52 -6.59 -9.11 0.28
CA SER A 52 -6.42 -7.77 -0.30
C SER A 52 -7.76 -7.12 -0.61
N PHE A 53 -8.72 -7.87 -1.13
CA PHE A 53 -10.08 -7.39 -1.38
C PHE A 53 -10.74 -6.92 -0.09
N CYS A 54 -10.74 -7.75 0.95
CA CYS A 54 -11.32 -7.40 2.25
C CYS A 54 -10.63 -6.18 2.88
N GLY A 55 -9.30 -6.10 2.78
CA GLY A 55 -8.54 -4.98 3.30
C GLY A 55 -8.88 -3.66 2.61
N VAL A 56 -8.88 -3.63 1.27
CA VAL A 56 -9.22 -2.42 0.50
C VAL A 56 -10.69 -2.04 0.67
N PHE A 57 -11.58 -3.03 0.72
CA PHE A 57 -13.00 -2.79 0.99
C PHE A 57 -13.19 -2.13 2.36
N GLY A 58 -12.55 -2.67 3.41
CA GLY A 58 -12.58 -2.10 4.75
C GLY A 58 -12.08 -0.65 4.78
N PHE A 59 -10.93 -0.36 4.16
CA PHE A 59 -10.42 1.02 4.04
C PHE A 59 -11.39 1.94 3.29
N SER A 60 -12.01 1.46 2.22
CA SER A 60 -12.98 2.24 1.45
C SER A 60 -14.19 2.62 2.29
N ILE A 61 -14.70 1.70 3.12
CA ILE A 61 -15.79 1.98 4.07
C ILE A 61 -15.33 2.99 5.13
N MET A 62 -14.12 2.86 5.67
CA MET A 62 -13.56 3.83 6.62
C MET A 62 -13.45 5.24 6.02
N PHE A 63 -13.23 5.38 4.72
CA PHE A 63 -13.26 6.65 4.00
C PHE A 63 -14.68 7.11 3.61
N ASN A 64 -15.70 6.47 4.16
CA ASN A 64 -17.10 6.78 3.90
C ASN A 64 -17.48 6.70 2.39
N SER A 65 -16.87 5.77 1.68
CA SER A 65 -17.14 5.55 0.26
C SER A 65 -18.47 4.81 0.06
N PRO A 66 -19.27 5.15 -0.95
CA PRO A 66 -20.45 4.37 -1.33
C PRO A 66 -20.06 2.92 -1.68
N ILE A 67 -20.93 1.97 -1.34
CA ILE A 67 -20.67 0.53 -1.55
C ILE A 67 -20.21 0.18 -2.97
N PRO A 68 -20.86 0.69 -4.06
CA PRO A 68 -20.42 0.39 -5.42
C PRO A 68 -18.97 0.84 -5.69
N LEU A 69 -18.60 2.02 -5.17
CA LEU A 69 -17.25 2.56 -5.27
C LEU A 69 -16.26 1.72 -4.46
N ALA A 70 -16.64 1.31 -3.24
CA ALA A 70 -15.83 0.48 -2.38
C ALA A 70 -15.53 -0.89 -3.01
N VAL A 71 -16.53 -1.52 -3.62
CA VAL A 71 -16.37 -2.80 -4.35
C VAL A 71 -15.45 -2.63 -5.56
N ALA A 72 -15.61 -1.56 -6.34
CA ALA A 72 -14.76 -1.27 -7.49
C ALA A 72 -13.30 -1.06 -7.06
N ALA A 73 -13.07 -0.22 -6.03
CA ALA A 73 -11.74 0.02 -5.48
C ALA A 73 -11.11 -1.26 -4.90
N ALA A 74 -11.90 -2.07 -4.19
CA ALA A 74 -11.46 -3.33 -3.62
C ALA A 74 -11.04 -4.35 -4.69
N SER A 75 -11.80 -4.46 -5.77
CA SER A 75 -11.47 -5.34 -6.90
C SER A 75 -10.16 -4.94 -7.56
N ILE A 76 -9.99 -3.65 -7.84
CA ILE A 76 -8.75 -3.11 -8.42
C ILE A 76 -7.57 -3.30 -7.46
N GLY A 77 -7.75 -2.95 -6.19
CA GLY A 77 -6.70 -3.07 -5.18
C GLY A 77 -6.30 -4.52 -4.92
N ALA A 78 -7.25 -5.45 -4.96
CA ALA A 78 -6.98 -6.89 -4.84
C ALA A 78 -6.09 -7.38 -5.98
N ILE A 79 -6.41 -7.05 -7.23
CA ILE A 79 -5.61 -7.43 -8.42
C ILE A 79 -4.21 -6.83 -8.30
N ALA A 80 -4.13 -5.53 -8.07
CA ALA A 80 -2.86 -4.79 -8.05
C ALA A 80 -1.94 -5.22 -6.90
N ASN A 81 -2.50 -5.42 -5.69
CA ASN A 81 -1.71 -5.84 -4.54
C ASN A 81 -1.28 -7.32 -4.63
N THR A 82 -2.14 -8.19 -5.15
CA THR A 82 -1.75 -9.59 -5.41
C THR A 82 -0.59 -9.63 -6.40
N LEU A 83 -0.69 -8.90 -7.53
CA LEU A 83 0.40 -8.79 -8.50
C LEU A 83 1.69 -8.29 -7.83
N ARG A 84 1.62 -7.25 -7.01
CA ARG A 84 2.77 -6.73 -6.25
C ARG A 84 3.42 -7.80 -5.39
N LEU A 85 2.61 -8.56 -4.64
CA LEU A 85 3.11 -9.60 -3.74
C LEU A 85 3.76 -10.75 -4.50
N GLU A 86 3.15 -11.17 -5.62
CA GLU A 86 3.72 -12.23 -6.47
C GLU A 86 5.04 -11.78 -7.13
N LEU A 87 5.16 -10.51 -7.54
CA LEU A 87 6.42 -9.97 -8.06
C LEU A 87 7.56 -10.02 -7.02
N VAL A 88 7.26 -9.75 -5.76
CA VAL A 88 8.25 -9.85 -4.68
C VAL A 88 8.63 -11.30 -4.41
N ASP A 89 7.66 -12.21 -4.34
CA ASP A 89 7.91 -13.58 -3.89
C ASP A 89 8.39 -14.53 -5.00
N LEU A 90 7.88 -14.38 -6.23
CA LEU A 90 8.25 -15.26 -7.35
C LEU A 90 9.42 -14.72 -8.16
N VAL A 91 9.46 -13.41 -8.38
CA VAL A 91 10.49 -12.77 -9.23
C VAL A 91 11.64 -12.19 -8.40
N ASN A 92 11.51 -12.17 -7.07
CA ASN A 92 12.43 -11.50 -6.15
C ASN A 92 12.64 -10.01 -6.49
N ALA A 93 11.60 -9.36 -7.01
CA ALA A 93 11.66 -7.94 -7.35
C ALA A 93 11.84 -7.08 -6.09
N PRO A 94 12.62 -5.98 -6.17
CA PRO A 94 12.70 -5.04 -5.06
C PRO A 94 11.31 -4.52 -4.66
N PRO A 95 11.00 -4.41 -3.36
CA PRO A 95 9.66 -4.02 -2.89
C PRO A 95 9.15 -2.70 -3.48
N ALA A 96 10.05 -1.75 -3.75
CA ALA A 96 9.70 -0.47 -4.38
C ALA A 96 9.30 -0.64 -5.86
N ALA A 97 10.02 -1.48 -6.62
CA ALA A 97 9.69 -1.76 -8.02
C ALA A 97 8.34 -2.49 -8.12
N ALA A 98 8.11 -3.47 -7.26
CA ALA A 98 6.84 -4.18 -7.18
C ALA A 98 5.69 -3.24 -6.80
N ALA A 99 5.90 -2.30 -5.86
CA ALA A 99 4.92 -1.29 -5.48
C ALA A 99 4.61 -0.33 -6.65
N PHE A 100 5.62 0.09 -7.41
CA PHE A 100 5.45 0.89 -8.62
C PHE A 100 4.55 0.17 -9.64
N ILE A 101 4.84 -1.09 -9.94
CA ILE A 101 4.04 -1.90 -10.90
C ILE A 101 2.62 -2.10 -10.37
N GLY A 102 2.45 -2.39 -9.08
CA GLY A 102 1.14 -2.49 -8.46
C GLY A 102 0.32 -1.20 -8.57
N ALA A 103 0.92 -0.05 -8.25
CA ALA A 103 0.26 1.24 -8.38
C ALA A 103 -0.05 1.62 -9.84
N LEU A 104 0.86 1.31 -10.77
CA LEU A 104 0.67 1.48 -12.21
C LEU A 104 -0.56 0.66 -12.68
N THR A 105 -0.64 -0.60 -12.30
CA THR A 105 -1.76 -1.49 -12.62
C THR A 105 -3.08 -0.96 -12.03
N ALA A 106 -3.08 -0.57 -10.75
CA ALA A 106 -4.25 0.03 -10.13
C ALA A 106 -4.72 1.29 -10.86
N GLY A 107 -3.78 2.16 -11.25
CA GLY A 107 -4.08 3.38 -11.97
C GLY A 107 -4.65 3.15 -13.38
N ILE A 108 -4.15 2.16 -14.12
CA ILE A 108 -4.67 1.77 -15.44
C ILE A 108 -6.08 1.19 -15.30
N LEU A 109 -6.28 0.22 -14.39
CA LEU A 109 -7.59 -0.39 -14.17
C LEU A 109 -8.64 0.64 -13.73
N ALA A 110 -8.28 1.57 -12.85
CA ALA A 110 -9.18 2.64 -12.44
C ALA A 110 -9.54 3.58 -13.61
N SER A 111 -8.61 3.81 -14.55
CA SER A 111 -8.90 4.59 -15.74
C SER A 111 -9.89 3.89 -16.67
N LEU A 112 -9.77 2.57 -16.83
CA LEU A 112 -10.69 1.78 -17.66
C LEU A 112 -12.09 1.67 -17.04
N MET A 113 -12.18 1.74 -15.71
CA MET A 113 -13.46 1.66 -14.99
C MET A 113 -14.12 3.02 -14.75
N LYS A 114 -13.43 4.13 -14.98
CA LYS A 114 -13.90 5.51 -14.72
C LYS A 114 -15.31 5.75 -15.27
N ASP A 115 -15.54 5.41 -16.53
CA ASP A 115 -16.80 5.67 -17.22
C ASP A 115 -17.95 4.75 -16.77
N ARG A 116 -17.62 3.58 -16.19
CA ARG A 116 -18.62 2.62 -15.68
C ARG A 116 -19.04 2.92 -14.23
N VAL A 117 -18.10 3.39 -13.42
CA VAL A 117 -18.36 3.62 -11.98
C VAL A 117 -18.97 5.01 -11.74
N GLY A 118 -18.81 5.95 -12.68
CA GLY A 118 -19.39 7.30 -12.59
C GLY A 118 -18.75 8.19 -11.51
N TYR A 119 -17.62 7.80 -10.93
CA TYR A 119 -16.91 8.57 -9.91
C TYR A 119 -15.55 9.06 -10.44
N PRO A 120 -15.02 10.16 -9.89
CA PRO A 120 -13.68 10.62 -10.22
C PRO A 120 -12.63 9.53 -10.03
N ARG A 121 -11.68 9.42 -10.95
CA ARG A 121 -10.61 8.42 -10.90
C ARG A 121 -9.91 8.35 -9.54
N ILE A 122 -9.66 9.50 -8.93
CA ILE A 122 -8.97 9.60 -7.64
C ILE A 122 -9.72 8.86 -6.51
N SER A 123 -11.05 8.89 -6.54
CA SER A 123 -11.89 8.22 -5.54
C SER A 123 -11.79 6.70 -5.61
N VAL A 124 -11.37 6.15 -6.74
CA VAL A 124 -11.12 4.72 -6.93
C VAL A 124 -9.66 4.38 -6.66
N THR A 125 -8.71 5.19 -7.18
CA THR A 125 -7.28 4.87 -7.10
C THR A 125 -6.72 4.98 -5.70
N VAL A 126 -7.10 6.00 -4.93
CA VAL A 126 -6.55 6.21 -3.58
C VAL A 126 -6.86 5.03 -2.65
N PRO A 127 -8.11 4.59 -2.48
CA PRO A 127 -8.40 3.42 -1.66
C PRO A 127 -7.71 2.14 -2.18
N SER A 128 -7.62 1.96 -3.50
CA SER A 128 -7.01 0.76 -4.11
C SER A 128 -5.53 0.58 -3.75
N ILE A 129 -4.77 1.68 -3.56
CA ILE A 129 -3.34 1.60 -3.25
C ILE A 129 -3.02 1.69 -1.76
N VAL A 130 -3.98 2.06 -0.91
CA VAL A 130 -3.75 2.24 0.55
C VAL A 130 -3.18 0.98 1.19
N ILE A 131 -3.62 -0.20 0.77
CA ILE A 131 -3.11 -1.48 1.29
C ILE A 131 -1.62 -1.71 0.97
N MET A 132 -1.06 -0.99 -0.01
CA MET A 132 0.35 -1.09 -0.41
C MET A 132 1.27 -0.17 0.40
N VAL A 133 0.70 0.72 1.23
CA VAL A 133 1.47 1.62 2.10
C VAL A 133 2.34 0.79 3.05
N PRO A 134 3.63 1.14 3.20
CA PRO A 134 4.62 0.29 3.87
C PRO A 134 4.57 0.40 5.40
N GLY A 135 3.39 0.26 6.01
CA GLY A 135 3.21 0.34 7.47
C GLY A 135 4.05 -0.68 8.24
N LEU A 136 4.14 -1.91 7.75
CA LEU A 136 4.95 -2.95 8.36
C LEU A 136 6.46 -2.64 8.29
N TYR A 137 6.93 -2.01 7.22
CA TYR A 137 8.32 -1.59 7.08
C TYR A 137 8.66 -0.49 8.09
N LEU A 138 7.76 0.49 8.26
CA LEU A 138 7.89 1.53 9.28
C LEU A 138 7.89 0.93 10.69
N TYR A 139 6.96 0.03 11.00
CA TYR A 139 6.92 -0.65 12.29
C TYR A 139 8.23 -1.39 12.59
N ARG A 140 8.75 -2.17 11.64
CA ARG A 140 10.04 -2.88 11.79
C ARG A 140 11.20 -1.90 11.94
N GLY A 141 11.19 -0.77 11.23
CA GLY A 141 12.16 0.29 11.38
C GLY A 141 12.20 0.82 12.82
N PHE A 142 11.07 1.21 13.38
CA PHE A 142 10.98 1.70 14.75
C PHE A 142 11.32 0.63 15.79
N TYR A 143 10.87 -0.60 15.60
CA TYR A 143 11.22 -1.71 16.49
C TYR A 143 12.73 -1.93 16.56
N ASN A 144 13.41 -1.99 15.40
CA ASN A 144 14.86 -2.17 15.34
C ASN A 144 15.62 -0.96 15.90
N LEU A 145 15.07 0.25 15.76
CA LEU A 145 15.62 1.44 16.40
C LEU A 145 15.57 1.31 17.93
N GLY A 146 14.46 0.83 18.48
CA GLY A 146 14.27 0.64 19.92
C GLY A 146 15.21 -0.39 20.54
N ILE A 147 15.59 -1.45 19.81
CA ILE A 147 16.59 -2.44 20.23
C ILE A 147 18.03 -2.07 19.83
N MET A 148 18.27 -0.81 19.48
CA MET A 148 19.57 -0.25 19.08
C MET A 148 20.24 -0.90 17.85
N SER A 149 19.49 -1.58 17.01
CA SER A 149 19.95 -2.13 15.73
C SER A 149 19.84 -1.09 14.61
N LEU A 150 20.69 -0.06 14.63
CA LEU A 150 20.59 1.11 13.74
C LEU A 150 20.71 0.74 12.25
N ALA A 151 21.63 -0.15 11.90
CA ALA A 151 21.83 -0.55 10.50
C ALA A 151 20.56 -1.22 9.93
N THR A 152 19.99 -2.17 10.68
CA THR A 152 18.74 -2.85 10.28
C THR A 152 17.56 -1.88 10.23
N SER A 153 17.47 -0.96 11.20
CA SER A 153 16.44 0.08 11.22
C SER A 153 16.52 0.97 9.98
N ALA A 154 17.73 1.43 9.62
CA ALA A 154 17.95 2.27 8.44
C ALA A 154 17.52 1.57 7.13
N THR A 155 17.78 0.27 6.98
CA THR A 155 17.34 -0.48 5.80
C THR A 155 15.83 -0.58 5.67
N TRP A 156 15.11 -0.75 6.79
CA TRP A 156 13.65 -0.77 6.80
C TRP A 156 13.07 0.60 6.46
N PHE A 157 13.60 1.69 7.02
CA PHE A 157 13.16 3.05 6.70
C PHE A 157 13.45 3.42 5.24
N ALA A 158 14.64 3.10 4.73
CA ALA A 158 14.98 3.33 3.33
C ALA A 158 14.02 2.58 2.39
N SER A 159 13.72 1.32 2.68
CA SER A 159 12.75 0.54 1.91
C SER A 159 11.35 1.15 1.96
N ALA A 160 10.90 1.59 3.14
CA ALA A 160 9.62 2.26 3.30
C ALA A 160 9.55 3.55 2.48
N LEU A 161 10.59 4.39 2.53
CA LEU A 161 10.67 5.63 1.78
C LEU A 161 10.59 5.38 0.26
N LEU A 162 11.34 4.41 -0.24
CA LEU A 162 11.31 4.04 -1.66
C LEU A 162 9.93 3.56 -2.10
N ILE A 163 9.22 2.79 -1.29
CA ILE A 163 7.84 2.36 -1.58
C ILE A 163 6.91 3.58 -1.61
N ILE A 164 7.01 4.49 -0.63
CA ILE A 164 6.18 5.70 -0.56
C ILE A 164 6.38 6.58 -1.81
N LEU A 165 7.59 6.66 -2.34
CA LEU A 165 7.87 7.40 -3.57
C LEU A 165 7.40 6.64 -4.83
N ALA A 166 7.51 5.31 -4.83
CA ALA A 166 7.13 4.48 -5.96
C ALA A 166 5.61 4.48 -6.23
N LEU A 167 4.78 4.52 -5.19
CA LEU A 167 3.32 4.48 -5.33
C LEU A 167 2.76 5.68 -6.13
N PRO A 168 3.03 6.94 -5.78
CA PRO A 168 2.58 8.08 -6.58
C PRO A 168 3.15 8.08 -7.99
N LEU A 169 4.42 7.70 -8.14
CA LEU A 169 5.06 7.60 -9.47
C LEU A 169 4.30 6.60 -10.35
N GLY A 170 3.96 5.42 -9.84
CA GLY A 170 3.16 4.44 -10.58
C GLY A 170 1.81 5.00 -11.03
N LEU A 171 1.11 5.75 -10.17
CA LEU A 171 -0.16 6.40 -10.52
C LEU A 171 0.01 7.52 -11.55
N ILE A 172 1.08 8.32 -11.46
CA ILE A 172 1.39 9.36 -12.44
C ILE A 172 1.66 8.75 -13.81
N PHE A 173 2.49 7.70 -13.87
CA PHE A 173 2.75 6.98 -15.12
C PHE A 173 1.47 6.35 -15.70
N ALA A 174 0.62 5.75 -14.88
CA ALA A 174 -0.69 5.26 -15.31
C ALA A 174 -1.53 6.39 -15.94
N ARG A 175 -1.50 7.58 -15.35
CA ARG A 175 -2.21 8.74 -15.88
C ARG A 175 -1.65 9.23 -17.19
N ILE A 176 -0.33 9.30 -17.32
CA ILE A 176 0.33 9.67 -18.59
C ILE A 176 -0.04 8.70 -19.71
N LEU A 177 -0.15 7.41 -19.40
CA LEU A 177 -0.49 6.39 -20.39
C LEU A 177 -1.96 6.43 -20.83
N THR A 178 -2.86 6.74 -19.89
CA THR A 178 -4.32 6.63 -20.11
C THR A 178 -5.02 7.94 -20.42
N ASP A 179 -4.44 9.10 -20.06
CA ASP A 179 -5.06 10.40 -20.19
C ASP A 179 -4.29 11.27 -21.19
N LYS A 180 -4.86 11.45 -22.40
CA LYS A 180 -4.26 12.26 -23.48
C LYS A 180 -4.17 13.73 -23.09
N THR A 181 -5.16 14.28 -22.40
CA THR A 181 -5.20 15.69 -22.00
C THR A 181 -4.09 16.00 -21.00
N PHE A 182 -3.86 15.09 -20.05
CA PHE A 182 -2.77 15.22 -19.07
C PHE A 182 -1.39 15.16 -19.74
N ARG A 183 -1.24 14.33 -20.79
CA ARG A 183 0.03 14.17 -21.52
C ARG A 183 0.42 15.40 -22.34
N TYR A 184 -0.56 16.13 -22.88
CA TYR A 184 -0.31 17.29 -23.74
C TYR A 184 -0.47 18.62 -23.00
N CYS A 185 -0.69 18.63 -21.68
CA CYS A 185 -0.90 19.83 -20.86
C CYS A 185 -2.00 20.77 -21.41
N THR A 186 -3.05 20.20 -22.02
CA THR A 186 -4.20 20.94 -22.58
C THR A 186 -5.46 20.67 -21.77
#